data_48f84de4d6b719d479d2d1db807e31ea
#
_entry.id   48f84de4d6b719d479d2d1db807e31ea
#
_cell.length_a   1.000
_cell.length_b   1.000
_cell.length_c   1.000
_cell.angle_alpha   90.00
_cell.angle_beta   90.00
_cell.angle_gamma   90.00
#
_symmetry.space_group_name_H-M   'P 1'
#
loop_
_entity.id
_entity.type
_entity.pdbx_description
1 polymer ?
#
loop_
_entity_poly.entity_id
_entity_poly.type
_entity_poly.pdbx_seq_one_letter_code
_entity_poly.pdbx_strand_id
1 'polypeptide(L)'
;DNLDTLLENANKIIEEKAGVKLDIQYLGWGDYDKKMNVIISSGESYDIAFANNYVINAQKGAYADLTDLYKKEGKELYEALDPAYIKGNTVNGKIYAVPVAANVASSQNFAFNGPLLEKYGIDISNVKDYASLEPVLKAIKEKDPNVVPFAMNKSYGGPSDDFDYIAVDGLPFVVDLQGDTTKIVDRYTIPRYVENLKTLHKYYEAGYIPKDVATSDTGYDLSQDTWLVREETVGPADYGNSLLTRVANRKIEIKPFTQLYKKNNTTQVANFVISNNSKNKEKAMEVLNLLNTNPELLNGLVYGPEGKNWEKVEGKENRVKVLDGYNGNTHMSGWNTGNNWILYINENVTDEQIAQSKKDLETAKESPALGFIFNTENVKSEITALTNTLNQFTSAINTGTVDPEVEIPKMLEKLKSEGAYQKVLDEIQKQYDEYLASKK
;
A
#
# COMPACT_ATOMS: atom_id res chain seq x y z
N ASP A 1 -19.78 -15.31 12.01
CA ASP A 1 -19.75 -15.55 13.45
C ASP A 1 -18.74 -14.65 14.17
N ASN A 2 -17.50 -14.54 13.70
CA ASN A 2 -16.51 -13.69 14.36
C ASN A 2 -16.80 -12.20 14.13
N LEU A 3 -17.31 -11.83 12.97
CA LEU A 3 -17.70 -10.46 12.66
C LEU A 3 -18.84 -10.00 13.58
N ASP A 4 -19.84 -10.85 13.82
CA ASP A 4 -20.98 -10.51 14.68
C ASP A 4 -20.52 -10.18 16.11
N THR A 5 -19.58 -10.94 16.65
CA THR A 5 -18.98 -10.67 17.98
C THR A 5 -18.22 -9.35 18.00
N LEU A 6 -17.42 -9.07 16.98
CA LEU A 6 -16.68 -7.81 16.87
C LEU A 6 -17.64 -6.62 16.77
N LEU A 7 -18.67 -6.73 15.93
CA LEU A 7 -19.68 -5.68 15.77
C LEU A 7 -20.55 -5.48 17.02
N GLU A 8 -20.91 -6.54 17.71
CA GLU A 8 -21.66 -6.43 18.97
C GLU A 8 -20.88 -5.59 20.00
N ASN A 9 -19.62 -5.88 20.21
CA ASN A 9 -18.75 -5.12 21.11
C ASN A 9 -18.52 -3.69 20.64
N ALA A 10 -18.24 -3.49 19.35
CA ALA A 10 -18.04 -2.16 18.76
C ALA A 10 -19.30 -1.30 18.86
N ASN A 11 -20.47 -1.87 18.59
CA ASN A 11 -21.73 -1.15 18.61
C ASN A 11 -22.18 -0.73 20.01
N LYS A 12 -21.73 -1.40 21.07
CA LYS A 12 -21.95 -0.90 22.44
C LYS A 12 -21.32 0.48 22.63
N ILE A 13 -20.10 0.66 22.14
CA ILE A 13 -19.37 1.93 22.23
C ILE A 13 -19.98 2.96 21.26
N ILE A 14 -20.23 2.57 20.02
CA ILE A 14 -20.76 3.48 18.98
C ILE A 14 -22.15 3.99 19.36
N GLU A 15 -23.04 3.14 19.86
CA GLU A 15 -24.37 3.52 20.31
C GLU A 15 -24.32 4.48 21.49
N GLU A 16 -23.44 4.22 22.47
CA GLU A 16 -23.25 5.11 23.62
C GLU A 16 -22.72 6.48 23.20
N LYS A 17 -21.74 6.54 22.28
CA LYS A 17 -21.05 7.76 21.89
C LYS A 17 -21.72 8.55 20.77
N ALA A 18 -22.37 7.87 19.83
CA ALA A 18 -22.91 8.48 18.62
C ALA A 18 -24.42 8.20 18.41
N GLY A 19 -25.03 7.34 19.21
CA GLY A 19 -26.47 7.04 19.14
C GLY A 19 -26.88 6.27 17.87
N VAL A 20 -25.96 5.60 17.22
CA VAL A 20 -26.17 4.77 16.02
C VAL A 20 -25.47 3.45 16.15
N LYS A 21 -25.79 2.52 15.26
CA LYS A 21 -25.12 1.23 15.12
C LYS A 21 -24.49 1.14 13.75
N LEU A 22 -23.33 0.47 13.69
CA LEU A 22 -22.64 0.14 12.46
C LEU A 22 -23.07 -1.25 11.99
N ASP A 23 -23.49 -1.34 10.74
CA ASP A 23 -23.75 -2.59 10.03
C ASP A 23 -22.75 -2.71 8.89
N ILE A 24 -21.92 -3.74 8.92
CA ILE A 24 -20.83 -3.92 7.94
C ILE A 24 -21.16 -5.11 7.04
N GLN A 25 -21.07 -4.86 5.73
CA GLN A 25 -21.10 -5.91 4.72
C GLN A 25 -19.71 -6.11 4.18
N TYR A 26 -19.17 -7.33 4.32
CA TYR A 26 -17.87 -7.70 3.78
C TYR A 26 -17.98 -8.25 2.38
N LEU A 27 -17.10 -7.76 1.53
CA LEU A 27 -16.89 -8.25 0.18
C LEU A 27 -15.44 -8.72 0.07
N GLY A 28 -15.22 -9.85 -0.60
CA GLY A 28 -13.86 -10.33 -0.87
C GLY A 28 -13.13 -9.37 -1.82
N TRP A 29 -11.82 -9.22 -1.64
CA TRP A 29 -11.00 -8.32 -2.45
C TRP A 29 -11.10 -8.59 -3.97
N GLY A 30 -11.26 -9.85 -4.38
CA GLY A 30 -11.40 -10.21 -5.79
C GLY A 30 -12.65 -9.64 -6.46
N ASP A 31 -13.69 -9.35 -5.69
CA ASP A 31 -14.99 -8.86 -6.17
C ASP A 31 -15.30 -7.42 -5.76
N TYR A 32 -14.52 -6.85 -4.85
CA TYR A 32 -14.82 -5.56 -4.21
C TYR A 32 -15.01 -4.44 -5.22
N ASP A 33 -14.01 -4.20 -6.05
CA ASP A 33 -14.05 -3.10 -7.02
C ASP A 33 -15.20 -3.24 -8.00
N LYS A 34 -15.43 -4.45 -8.48
CA LYS A 34 -16.52 -4.75 -9.41
C LYS A 34 -17.89 -4.47 -8.79
N LYS A 35 -18.10 -4.93 -7.56
CA LYS A 35 -19.37 -4.69 -6.83
C LYS A 35 -19.56 -3.23 -6.47
N MET A 36 -18.49 -2.55 -6.01
CA MET A 36 -18.58 -1.12 -5.70
C MET A 36 -18.86 -0.28 -6.93
N ASN A 37 -18.31 -0.61 -8.09
CA ASN A 37 -18.63 0.06 -9.33
C ASN A 37 -20.13 -0.06 -9.68
N VAL A 38 -20.73 -1.22 -9.44
CA VAL A 38 -22.18 -1.43 -9.62
C VAL A 38 -22.99 -0.61 -8.61
N ILE A 39 -22.62 -0.66 -7.34
CA ILE A 39 -23.29 0.10 -6.27
C ILE A 39 -23.26 1.61 -6.57
N ILE A 40 -22.12 2.13 -6.95
CA ILE A 40 -21.94 3.56 -7.29
C ILE A 40 -22.77 3.93 -8.52
N SER A 41 -22.72 3.13 -9.58
CA SER A 41 -23.42 3.43 -10.84
C SER A 41 -24.93 3.28 -10.73
N SER A 42 -25.42 2.36 -9.89
CA SER A 42 -26.86 2.18 -9.65
C SER A 42 -27.47 3.18 -8.66
N GLY A 43 -26.64 3.91 -7.92
CA GLY A 43 -27.10 4.77 -6.83
C GLY A 43 -27.60 4.01 -5.61
N GLU A 44 -27.23 2.74 -5.45
CA GLU A 44 -27.57 1.94 -4.27
C GLU A 44 -27.09 2.63 -2.98
N SER A 45 -27.92 2.56 -1.96
CA SER A 45 -27.68 3.27 -0.70
C SER A 45 -26.60 2.56 0.15
N TYR A 46 -25.61 3.32 0.56
CA TYR A 46 -24.67 2.99 1.63
C TYR A 46 -24.23 4.28 2.32
N ASP A 47 -23.68 4.19 3.53
CA ASP A 47 -23.19 5.37 4.24
C ASP A 47 -21.66 5.47 4.13
N ILE A 48 -20.95 4.44 4.54
CA ILE A 48 -19.48 4.39 4.56
C ILE A 48 -19.01 3.24 3.67
N ALA A 49 -17.93 3.48 2.93
CA ALA A 49 -17.24 2.42 2.18
C ALA A 49 -15.73 2.61 2.24
N PHE A 50 -15.01 1.52 2.07
CA PHE A 50 -13.59 1.57 1.71
C PHE A 50 -13.50 2.06 0.26
N ALA A 51 -12.70 3.09 0.00
CA ALA A 51 -12.67 3.72 -1.31
C ALA A 51 -12.08 2.79 -2.38
N ASN A 52 -12.72 2.77 -3.53
CA ASN A 52 -12.17 2.21 -4.75
C ASN A 52 -12.06 3.32 -5.80
N ASN A 53 -10.99 3.34 -6.58
CA ASN A 53 -10.75 4.39 -7.57
C ASN A 53 -11.00 5.80 -7.02
N TYR A 54 -10.40 6.10 -5.88
CA TYR A 54 -10.73 7.27 -5.06
C TYR A 54 -10.84 8.57 -5.86
N VAL A 55 -9.78 8.92 -6.60
CA VAL A 55 -9.73 10.20 -7.32
C VAL A 55 -10.83 10.27 -8.39
N ILE A 56 -10.98 9.22 -9.18
CA ILE A 56 -11.96 9.16 -10.28
C ILE A 56 -13.38 9.25 -9.73
N ASN A 57 -13.70 8.49 -8.70
CA ASN A 57 -15.04 8.47 -8.12
C ASN A 57 -15.36 9.77 -7.36
N ALA A 58 -14.37 10.38 -6.71
CA ALA A 58 -14.51 11.72 -6.14
C ALA A 58 -14.84 12.75 -7.21
N GLN A 59 -14.12 12.76 -8.33
CA GLN A 59 -14.36 13.67 -9.46
C GLN A 59 -15.74 13.46 -10.11
N LYS A 60 -16.25 12.22 -10.12
CA LYS A 60 -17.59 11.89 -10.61
C LYS A 60 -18.74 12.23 -9.66
N GLY A 61 -18.43 12.71 -8.46
CA GLY A 61 -19.45 13.06 -7.46
C GLY A 61 -20.04 11.87 -6.70
N ALA A 62 -19.37 10.72 -6.70
CA ALA A 62 -19.81 9.54 -5.97
C ALA A 62 -19.68 9.69 -4.45
N TYR A 63 -18.71 10.47 -3.99
CA TYR A 63 -18.38 10.65 -2.59
C TYR A 63 -18.75 12.04 -2.07
N ALA A 64 -19.13 12.11 -0.80
CA ALA A 64 -19.42 13.37 -0.12
C ALA A 64 -18.13 14.19 0.07
N ASP A 65 -18.23 15.49 -0.13
CA ASP A 65 -17.22 16.46 0.31
C ASP A 65 -17.19 16.50 1.84
N LEU A 66 -16.07 16.18 2.43
CA LEU A 66 -15.92 16.08 3.89
C LEU A 66 -15.37 17.36 4.53
N THR A 67 -15.15 18.43 3.77
CA THR A 67 -14.49 19.65 4.26
C THR A 67 -15.17 20.21 5.51
N ASP A 68 -16.49 20.36 5.49
CA ASP A 68 -17.25 20.89 6.63
C ASP A 68 -17.41 19.86 7.76
N LEU A 69 -17.56 18.59 7.42
CA LEU A 69 -17.65 17.49 8.40
C LEU A 69 -16.36 17.34 9.21
N TYR A 70 -15.20 17.57 8.60
CA TYR A 70 -13.93 17.61 9.31
C TYR A 70 -13.82 18.75 10.31
N LYS A 71 -14.49 19.86 10.09
CA LYS A 71 -14.47 21.00 11.02
C LYS A 71 -15.33 20.78 12.26
N LYS A 72 -16.30 19.87 12.21
CA LYS A 72 -17.27 19.61 13.27
C LYS A 72 -17.19 18.16 13.77
N GLU A 73 -17.82 17.23 13.09
CA GLU A 73 -17.92 15.83 13.53
C GLU A 73 -16.56 15.12 13.51
N GLY A 74 -15.69 15.46 12.60
CA GLY A 74 -14.37 14.88 12.42
C GLY A 74 -13.21 15.73 12.91
N LYS A 75 -13.42 16.70 13.80
CA LYS A 75 -12.38 17.63 14.25
C LYS A 75 -11.20 16.93 14.92
N GLU A 76 -11.45 16.02 15.86
CA GLU A 76 -10.39 15.30 16.56
C GLU A 76 -9.57 14.42 15.61
N LEU A 77 -10.27 13.72 14.72
CA LEU A 77 -9.64 12.93 13.66
C LEU A 77 -8.74 13.79 12.77
N TYR A 78 -9.22 14.94 12.32
CA TYR A 78 -8.44 15.85 11.49
C TYR A 78 -7.16 16.35 12.19
N GLU A 79 -7.28 16.73 13.45
CA GLU A 79 -6.15 17.21 14.25
C GLU A 79 -5.09 16.12 14.50
N ALA A 80 -5.49 14.84 14.49
CA ALA A 80 -4.61 13.72 14.68
C ALA A 80 -3.87 13.27 13.39
N LEU A 81 -4.33 13.71 12.21
CA LEU A 81 -3.73 13.31 10.93
C LEU A 81 -2.43 14.09 10.65
N ASP A 82 -1.43 13.37 10.13
CA ASP A 82 -0.31 14.04 9.47
C ASP A 82 -0.84 14.87 8.29
N PRO A 83 -0.42 16.14 8.14
CA PRO A 83 -0.89 17.00 7.04
C PRO A 83 -0.71 16.41 5.64
N ALA A 84 0.22 15.49 5.46
CA ALA A 84 0.43 14.82 4.19
C ALA A 84 -0.81 14.02 3.73
N TYR A 85 -1.56 13.44 4.66
CA TYR A 85 -2.81 12.74 4.33
C TYR A 85 -3.85 13.67 3.70
N ILE A 86 -3.95 14.88 4.20
CA ILE A 86 -4.87 15.88 3.65
C ILE A 86 -4.39 16.34 2.27
N LYS A 87 -3.11 16.66 2.13
CA LYS A 87 -2.49 17.03 0.86
C LYS A 87 -2.70 15.97 -0.22
N GLY A 88 -2.37 14.70 0.09
CA GLY A 88 -2.44 13.59 -0.86
C GLY A 88 -3.86 13.17 -1.23
N ASN A 89 -4.87 13.55 -0.45
CA ASN A 89 -6.27 13.20 -0.65
C ASN A 89 -7.17 14.37 -1.08
N THR A 90 -6.62 15.57 -1.25
CA THR A 90 -7.37 16.72 -1.74
C THR A 90 -7.53 16.64 -3.26
N VAL A 91 -8.76 16.65 -3.73
CA VAL A 91 -9.13 16.58 -5.15
C VAL A 91 -9.95 17.81 -5.49
N ASN A 92 -9.47 18.63 -6.44
CA ASN A 92 -10.12 19.89 -6.84
C ASN A 92 -10.43 20.81 -5.63
N GLY A 93 -9.49 20.91 -4.69
CA GLY A 93 -9.61 21.76 -3.52
C GLY A 93 -10.51 21.23 -2.39
N LYS A 94 -11.02 20.00 -2.53
CA LYS A 94 -11.91 19.35 -1.55
C LYS A 94 -11.34 18.01 -1.10
N ILE A 95 -11.68 17.61 0.13
CA ILE A 95 -11.30 16.31 0.66
C ILE A 95 -12.52 15.40 0.74
N TYR A 96 -12.41 14.19 0.17
CA TYR A 96 -13.50 13.22 0.09
C TYR A 96 -13.22 11.95 0.90
N ALA A 97 -12.06 11.88 1.54
CA ALA A 97 -11.63 10.67 2.24
C ALA A 97 -11.34 10.93 3.72
N VAL A 98 -11.59 9.89 4.52
CA VAL A 98 -10.99 9.71 5.83
C VAL A 98 -9.87 8.66 5.67
N PRO A 99 -8.61 9.08 5.57
CA PRO A 99 -7.51 8.13 5.44
C PRO A 99 -7.28 7.39 6.74
N VAL A 100 -6.87 6.14 6.63
CA VAL A 100 -6.37 5.37 7.76
C VAL A 100 -4.95 5.83 8.06
N ALA A 101 -4.74 6.45 9.22
CA ALA A 101 -3.41 6.88 9.66
C ALA A 101 -2.59 5.66 10.06
N ALA A 102 -1.60 5.32 9.25
CA ALA A 102 -0.65 4.23 9.50
C ALA A 102 0.71 4.63 8.93
N ASN A 103 1.09 4.09 7.78
CA ASN A 103 2.35 4.39 7.13
C ASN A 103 2.19 5.55 6.13
N VAL A 104 2.25 6.77 6.63
CA VAL A 104 2.24 7.99 5.78
C VAL A 104 3.46 8.05 4.85
N ALA A 105 4.54 7.40 5.24
CA ALA A 105 5.73 7.12 4.45
C ALA A 105 6.05 5.63 4.55
N SER A 106 6.60 5.07 3.50
CA SER A 106 7.02 3.67 3.47
C SER A 106 8.25 3.48 2.60
N SER A 107 8.94 2.37 2.83
CA SER A 107 10.04 1.90 1.99
C SER A 107 9.77 0.50 1.50
N GLN A 108 10.40 0.12 0.39
CA GLN A 108 10.42 -1.26 -0.06
C GLN A 108 11.58 -1.99 0.59
N ASN A 109 11.32 -3.20 1.01
CA ASN A 109 12.26 -4.06 1.73
C ASN A 109 12.32 -5.43 1.07
N PHE A 110 13.51 -6.03 1.06
CA PHE A 110 13.61 -7.46 0.90
C PHE A 110 13.26 -8.10 2.24
N ALA A 111 12.28 -8.99 2.23
CA ALA A 111 11.90 -9.79 3.37
C ALA A 111 12.43 -11.21 3.20
N PHE A 112 13.03 -11.75 4.26
CA PHE A 112 13.66 -13.05 4.25
C PHE A 112 12.98 -13.99 5.23
N ASN A 113 12.78 -15.23 4.81
CA ASN A 113 12.23 -16.29 5.65
C ASN A 113 13.28 -16.71 6.69
N GLY A 114 13.19 -16.17 7.91
CA GLY A 114 14.20 -16.31 8.95
C GLY A 114 14.59 -17.75 9.28
N PRO A 115 13.63 -18.69 9.48
CA PRO A 115 13.97 -20.10 9.73
C PRO A 115 14.83 -20.74 8.64
N LEU A 116 14.64 -20.38 7.37
CA LEU A 116 15.45 -20.90 6.27
C LEU A 116 16.86 -20.29 6.25
N LEU A 117 16.98 -19.00 6.60
CA LEU A 117 18.31 -18.37 6.76
C LEU A 117 19.12 -19.09 7.83
N GLU A 118 18.51 -19.36 8.97
CA GLU A 118 19.15 -20.04 10.10
C GLU A 118 19.51 -21.48 9.74
N LYS A 119 18.56 -22.24 9.20
CA LYS A 119 18.74 -23.65 8.81
C LYS A 119 19.92 -23.86 7.88
N TYR A 120 20.10 -22.96 6.92
CA TYR A 120 21.13 -23.09 5.88
C TYR A 120 22.33 -22.18 6.09
N GLY A 121 22.40 -21.42 7.19
CA GLY A 121 23.51 -20.52 7.50
C GLY A 121 23.73 -19.44 6.43
N ILE A 122 22.65 -18.87 5.90
CA ILE A 122 22.71 -17.85 4.86
C ILE A 122 22.84 -16.46 5.48
N ASP A 123 23.90 -15.75 5.14
CA ASP A 123 24.20 -14.39 5.60
C ASP A 123 23.59 -13.36 4.64
N ILE A 124 22.80 -12.42 5.20
CA ILE A 124 22.16 -11.32 4.45
C ILE A 124 22.75 -9.96 4.78
N SER A 125 23.86 -9.89 5.55
CA SER A 125 24.43 -8.64 6.03
C SER A 125 24.84 -7.66 4.93
N ASN A 126 25.21 -8.17 3.75
CA ASN A 126 25.63 -7.38 2.60
C ASN A 126 24.50 -7.03 1.61
N VAL A 127 23.27 -7.47 1.88
CA VAL A 127 22.13 -7.18 1.01
C VAL A 127 21.71 -5.71 1.18
N LYS A 128 21.68 -4.97 0.07
CA LYS A 128 21.27 -3.56 0.00
C LYS A 128 20.51 -3.17 -1.25
N ASP A 129 20.52 -4.01 -2.28
CA ASP A 129 19.90 -3.78 -3.59
C ASP A 129 19.63 -5.12 -4.30
N TYR A 130 19.03 -5.06 -5.49
CA TYR A 130 18.77 -6.27 -6.28
C TYR A 130 20.03 -7.05 -6.63
N ALA A 131 21.11 -6.37 -7.02
CA ALA A 131 22.34 -7.02 -7.41
C ALA A 131 23.00 -7.80 -6.26
N SER A 132 22.95 -7.27 -5.05
CA SER A 132 23.54 -7.89 -3.87
C SER A 132 22.77 -9.10 -3.32
N LEU A 133 21.59 -9.41 -3.87
CA LEU A 133 20.84 -10.63 -3.55
C LEU A 133 21.48 -11.91 -4.13
N GLU A 134 22.31 -11.81 -5.15
CA GLU A 134 22.78 -12.99 -5.90
C GLU A 134 23.37 -14.09 -5.04
N PRO A 135 24.29 -13.82 -4.09
CA PRO A 135 24.86 -14.87 -3.24
C PRO A 135 23.81 -15.58 -2.38
N VAL A 136 22.81 -14.85 -1.93
CA VAL A 136 21.70 -15.38 -1.11
C VAL A 136 20.82 -16.31 -1.93
N LEU A 137 20.43 -15.88 -3.14
CA LEU A 137 19.58 -16.66 -4.05
C LEU A 137 20.32 -17.93 -4.53
N LYS A 138 21.58 -17.82 -4.85
CA LYS A 138 22.44 -18.96 -5.22
C LYS A 138 22.52 -19.97 -4.09
N ALA A 139 22.78 -19.51 -2.86
CA ALA A 139 22.93 -20.37 -1.70
C ALA A 139 21.69 -21.21 -1.43
N ILE A 140 20.50 -20.61 -1.43
CA ILE A 140 19.27 -21.36 -1.18
C ILE A 140 18.96 -22.35 -2.30
N LYS A 141 19.16 -21.97 -3.54
CA LYS A 141 18.93 -22.86 -4.68
C LYS A 141 19.79 -24.12 -4.62
N GLU A 142 21.06 -23.97 -4.23
CA GLU A 142 21.98 -25.10 -4.09
C GLU A 142 21.64 -25.99 -2.89
N LYS A 143 21.18 -25.39 -1.78
CA LYS A 143 20.91 -26.10 -0.52
C LYS A 143 19.52 -26.73 -0.44
N ASP A 144 18.51 -26.08 -1.04
CA ASP A 144 17.14 -26.57 -1.04
C ASP A 144 16.43 -26.19 -2.35
N PRO A 145 16.49 -27.08 -3.36
CA PRO A 145 15.89 -26.83 -4.66
C PRO A 145 14.35 -26.70 -4.64
N ASN A 146 13.69 -27.09 -3.54
CA ASN A 146 12.24 -27.01 -3.40
C ASN A 146 11.76 -25.64 -2.90
N VAL A 147 12.69 -24.80 -2.44
CA VAL A 147 12.38 -23.42 -2.02
C VAL A 147 12.54 -22.50 -3.22
N VAL A 148 11.57 -21.61 -3.44
CA VAL A 148 11.69 -20.54 -4.44
C VAL A 148 12.65 -19.47 -3.89
N PRO A 149 13.78 -19.23 -4.54
CA PRO A 149 14.76 -18.24 -4.03
C PRO A 149 14.17 -16.83 -3.96
N PHE A 150 13.64 -16.31 -5.06
CA PHE A 150 12.99 -14.99 -5.13
C PHE A 150 11.53 -15.18 -5.54
N ALA A 151 10.63 -15.07 -4.58
CA ALA A 151 9.22 -15.33 -4.77
C ALA A 151 8.50 -14.12 -5.37
N MET A 152 7.85 -14.34 -6.49
CA MET A 152 6.97 -13.38 -7.16
C MET A 152 6.02 -14.12 -8.11
N ASN A 153 4.98 -13.46 -8.55
CA ASN A 153 4.01 -13.98 -9.51
C ASN A 153 3.69 -12.92 -10.58
N LYS A 154 2.70 -13.16 -11.42
CA LYS A 154 2.34 -12.28 -12.54
C LYS A 154 1.94 -10.85 -12.13
N SER A 155 1.56 -10.64 -10.88
CA SER A 155 1.21 -9.31 -10.37
C SER A 155 2.42 -8.46 -9.97
N TYR A 156 3.64 -9.00 -10.10
CA TYR A 156 4.85 -8.23 -9.83
C TYR A 156 4.99 -7.05 -10.78
N GLY A 157 4.98 -5.84 -10.22
CA GLY A 157 4.96 -4.59 -10.98
C GLY A 157 6.32 -4.09 -11.48
N GLY A 158 7.36 -4.90 -11.35
CA GLY A 158 8.73 -4.54 -11.67
C GLY A 158 9.53 -4.11 -10.43
N PRO A 159 10.84 -3.88 -10.59
CA PRO A 159 11.71 -3.45 -9.51
C PRO A 159 11.19 -2.18 -8.85
N SER A 160 11.20 -2.13 -7.54
CA SER A 160 10.89 -0.93 -6.79
C SER A 160 12.09 0.01 -6.73
N ASP A 161 11.84 1.30 -6.73
CA ASP A 161 12.85 2.34 -6.65
C ASP A 161 12.24 3.58 -5.98
N ASP A 162 13.06 4.62 -5.78
CA ASP A 162 12.61 5.92 -5.27
C ASP A 162 11.89 6.72 -6.37
N PHE A 163 10.74 6.20 -6.80
CA PHE A 163 9.84 6.82 -7.77
C PHE A 163 8.55 7.28 -7.11
N ASP A 164 8.03 8.41 -7.55
CA ASP A 164 6.65 8.77 -7.32
C ASP A 164 5.86 8.52 -8.61
N TYR A 165 4.95 7.56 -8.54
CA TYR A 165 4.10 7.18 -9.67
C TYR A 165 3.01 8.22 -9.86
N ILE A 166 3.09 8.91 -10.98
CA ILE A 166 2.17 9.98 -11.36
C ILE A 166 1.19 9.44 -12.37
N ALA A 167 -0.04 9.56 -12.11
CA ALA A 167 -1.09 9.19 -13.02
C ALA A 167 -1.73 7.81 -12.80
N VAL A 168 -2.45 7.37 -13.80
CA VAL A 168 -3.32 6.21 -13.81
C VAL A 168 -2.52 4.91 -13.70
N ASP A 169 -3.08 3.94 -13.01
CA ASP A 169 -2.51 2.60 -12.90
C ASP A 169 -2.15 2.01 -14.27
N GLY A 170 -0.98 1.41 -14.32
CA GLY A 170 -0.46 0.76 -15.51
C GLY A 170 0.36 1.67 -16.45
N LEU A 171 0.37 2.98 -16.23
CA LEU A 171 1.26 3.88 -16.99
C LEU A 171 2.66 3.91 -16.36
N PRO A 172 3.72 4.03 -17.18
CA PRO A 172 5.09 3.96 -16.70
C PRO A 172 5.66 5.30 -16.21
N PHE A 173 4.86 6.35 -16.17
CA PHE A 173 5.31 7.71 -15.91
C PHE A 173 5.49 7.98 -14.42
N VAL A 174 6.67 8.51 -14.08
CA VAL A 174 7.08 8.75 -12.70
C VAL A 174 7.78 10.11 -12.56
N VAL A 175 7.84 10.59 -11.32
CA VAL A 175 8.89 11.53 -10.89
C VAL A 175 10.01 10.70 -10.29
N ASP A 176 11.21 10.83 -10.83
CA ASP A 176 12.41 10.21 -10.27
C ASP A 176 12.90 11.04 -9.07
N LEU A 177 12.69 10.52 -7.87
CA LEU A 177 13.05 11.22 -6.63
C LEU A 177 14.56 11.28 -6.38
N GLN A 178 15.36 10.57 -7.18
CA GLN A 178 16.83 10.65 -7.19
C GLN A 178 17.37 11.50 -8.35
N GLY A 179 16.52 12.00 -9.22
CA GLY A 179 16.88 12.79 -10.39
C GLY A 179 16.30 14.20 -10.38
N ASP A 180 15.95 14.71 -11.56
CA ASP A 180 15.26 15.99 -11.69
C ASP A 180 13.76 15.83 -11.36
N THR A 181 13.39 16.21 -10.15
CA THR A 181 12.02 16.07 -9.64
C THR A 181 11.01 17.02 -10.27
N THR A 182 11.42 17.88 -11.19
CA THR A 182 10.52 18.74 -11.97
C THR A 182 10.04 18.08 -13.27
N LYS A 183 10.57 16.90 -13.59
CA LYS A 183 10.30 16.19 -14.84
C LYS A 183 9.49 14.92 -14.62
N ILE A 184 8.53 14.71 -15.50
CA ILE A 184 7.83 13.44 -15.64
C ILE A 184 8.61 12.59 -16.66
N VAL A 185 8.98 11.38 -16.24
CA VAL A 185 9.79 10.49 -17.07
C VAL A 185 9.19 9.09 -17.13
N ASP A 186 9.45 8.38 -18.21
CA ASP A 186 9.12 6.96 -18.32
C ASP A 186 10.18 6.13 -17.60
N ARG A 187 9.78 5.32 -16.61
CA ARG A 187 10.70 4.50 -15.81
C ARG A 187 11.55 3.57 -16.66
N TYR A 188 11.01 3.06 -17.77
CA TYR A 188 11.74 2.18 -18.67
C TYR A 188 12.86 2.87 -19.46
N THR A 189 12.95 4.20 -19.39
CA THR A 189 14.07 4.98 -19.96
C THR A 189 15.12 5.38 -18.92
N ILE A 190 14.91 5.06 -17.63
CA ILE A 190 15.85 5.39 -16.55
C ILE A 190 16.90 4.28 -16.48
N PRO A 191 18.20 4.59 -16.68
CA PRO A 191 19.26 3.56 -16.72
C PRO A 191 19.31 2.69 -15.46
N ARG A 192 19.15 3.27 -14.30
CA ARG A 192 19.14 2.55 -13.00
C ARG A 192 18.03 1.50 -12.93
N TYR A 193 16.82 1.84 -13.43
CA TYR A 193 15.70 0.93 -13.46
C TYR A 193 15.92 -0.21 -14.47
N VAL A 194 16.45 0.10 -15.63
CA VAL A 194 16.77 -0.91 -16.66
C VAL A 194 17.84 -1.87 -16.17
N GLU A 195 18.85 -1.39 -15.43
CA GLU A 195 19.87 -2.27 -14.81
C GLU A 195 19.24 -3.24 -13.81
N ASN A 196 18.29 -2.81 -13.01
CA ASN A 196 17.55 -3.71 -12.12
C ASN A 196 16.73 -4.75 -12.88
N LEU A 197 16.13 -4.39 -14.00
CA LEU A 197 15.43 -5.35 -14.87
C LEU A 197 16.40 -6.37 -15.49
N LYS A 198 17.59 -5.94 -15.89
CA LYS A 198 18.65 -6.87 -16.35
C LYS A 198 19.07 -7.85 -15.25
N THR A 199 19.18 -7.36 -14.03
CA THR A 199 19.48 -8.21 -12.86
C THR A 199 18.37 -9.25 -12.64
N LEU A 200 17.11 -8.86 -12.72
CA LEU A 200 16.01 -9.80 -12.61
C LEU A 200 15.98 -10.82 -13.75
N HIS A 201 16.29 -10.40 -14.96
CA HIS A 201 16.41 -11.33 -16.09
C HIS A 201 17.53 -12.36 -15.87
N LYS A 202 18.68 -11.91 -15.38
CA LYS A 202 19.77 -12.81 -14.97
C LYS A 202 19.30 -13.81 -13.90
N TYR A 203 18.51 -13.36 -12.91
CA TYR A 203 17.98 -14.24 -11.88
C TYR A 203 16.94 -15.23 -12.43
N TYR A 204 16.12 -14.80 -13.37
CA TYR A 204 15.19 -15.67 -14.08
C TYR A 204 15.95 -16.78 -14.86
N GLU A 205 16.94 -16.40 -15.64
CA GLU A 205 17.78 -17.35 -16.39
C GLU A 205 18.52 -18.34 -15.47
N ALA A 206 18.96 -17.87 -14.30
CA ALA A 206 19.61 -18.71 -13.29
C ALA A 206 18.64 -19.63 -12.53
N GLY A 207 17.34 -19.48 -12.73
CA GLY A 207 16.31 -20.25 -12.04
C GLY A 207 16.03 -19.80 -10.60
N TYR A 208 16.38 -18.57 -10.25
CA TYR A 208 16.08 -17.99 -8.92
C TYR A 208 14.66 -17.42 -8.85
N ILE A 209 14.08 -17.08 -9.98
CA ILE A 209 12.69 -16.65 -10.14
C ILE A 209 11.91 -17.78 -10.81
N PRO A 210 10.66 -18.07 -10.42
CA PRO A 210 9.86 -19.13 -11.05
C PRO A 210 9.74 -18.96 -12.56
N LYS A 211 9.88 -20.03 -13.30
CA LYS A 211 9.83 -19.98 -14.79
C LYS A 211 8.49 -19.52 -15.34
N ASP A 212 7.40 -19.82 -14.64
CA ASP A 212 6.04 -19.44 -15.01
C ASP A 212 5.58 -18.12 -14.40
N VAL A 213 6.49 -17.32 -13.83
CA VAL A 213 6.20 -16.11 -13.07
C VAL A 213 5.28 -15.13 -13.80
N ALA A 214 5.45 -14.95 -15.11
CA ALA A 214 4.68 -13.98 -15.90
C ALA A 214 3.19 -14.34 -16.05
N THR A 215 2.82 -15.59 -15.77
CA THR A 215 1.46 -16.11 -15.93
C THR A 215 0.89 -16.76 -14.67
N SER A 216 1.73 -17.01 -13.67
CA SER A 216 1.35 -17.71 -12.44
C SER A 216 0.62 -16.80 -11.44
N ASP A 217 -0.42 -17.36 -10.82
CA ASP A 217 -1.13 -16.78 -9.67
C ASP A 217 -0.63 -17.31 -8.33
N THR A 218 0.43 -18.12 -8.31
CA THR A 218 0.94 -18.73 -7.08
C THR A 218 1.23 -17.67 -6.01
N GLY A 219 0.60 -17.84 -4.84
CA GLY A 219 0.90 -17.06 -3.64
C GLY A 219 1.97 -17.74 -2.80
N TYR A 220 2.74 -16.94 -2.10
CA TYR A 220 3.79 -17.41 -1.18
C TYR A 220 3.45 -16.91 0.21
N ASP A 221 2.79 -17.75 1.01
CA ASP A 221 2.36 -17.39 2.37
C ASP A 221 3.58 -17.13 3.26
N LEU A 222 3.54 -16.05 4.02
CA LEU A 222 4.61 -15.67 4.95
C LEU A 222 4.94 -16.77 5.96
N SER A 223 3.94 -17.57 6.37
CA SER A 223 4.08 -18.63 7.37
C SER A 223 4.63 -19.96 6.83
N GLN A 224 4.93 -20.06 5.53
CA GLN A 224 5.37 -21.29 4.87
C GLN A 224 6.83 -21.27 4.46
N ASP A 225 7.41 -22.46 4.26
CA ASP A 225 8.81 -22.64 3.82
C ASP A 225 8.95 -22.75 2.29
N THR A 226 8.04 -22.18 1.54
CA THR A 226 8.01 -22.24 0.07
C THR A 226 8.89 -21.21 -0.62
N TRP A 227 9.38 -20.21 0.13
CA TRP A 227 10.08 -19.04 -0.38
C TRP A 227 11.21 -18.61 0.55
N LEU A 228 12.26 -17.99 0.00
CA LEU A 228 13.31 -17.39 0.82
C LEU A 228 13.24 -15.87 0.85
N VAL A 229 13.15 -15.22 -0.30
CA VAL A 229 13.09 -13.75 -0.43
C VAL A 229 11.80 -13.35 -1.12
N ARG A 230 11.18 -12.29 -0.61
CA ARG A 230 10.08 -11.58 -1.26
C ARG A 230 10.16 -10.09 -0.96
N GLU A 231 9.51 -9.27 -1.73
CA GLU A 231 9.44 -7.83 -1.46
C GLU A 231 8.26 -7.49 -0.57
N GLU A 232 8.48 -6.61 0.40
CA GLU A 232 7.45 -6.11 1.31
C GLU A 232 7.56 -4.60 1.47
N THR A 233 6.41 -3.95 1.53
CA THR A 233 6.32 -2.54 1.91
C THR A 233 6.31 -2.43 3.43
N VAL A 234 7.22 -1.64 3.99
CA VAL A 234 7.34 -1.44 5.44
C VAL A 234 7.38 0.05 5.75
N GLY A 235 6.67 0.44 6.78
CA GLY A 235 6.63 1.81 7.26
C GLY A 235 6.72 1.91 8.78
N PRO A 236 6.71 3.14 9.33
CA PRO A 236 6.89 3.37 10.76
C PRO A 236 5.90 2.63 11.66
N ALA A 237 4.63 2.50 11.26
CA ALA A 237 3.60 1.80 12.04
C ALA A 237 3.78 0.28 12.11
N ASP A 238 4.70 -0.28 11.33
CA ASP A 238 5.00 -1.72 11.31
C ASP A 238 6.10 -2.09 12.33
N TYR A 239 6.79 -1.10 12.87
CA TYR A 239 7.90 -1.29 13.82
C TYR A 239 8.97 -2.26 13.30
N GLY A 240 9.54 -1.92 12.14
CA GLY A 240 10.53 -2.76 11.49
C GLY A 240 9.92 -4.08 11.01
N ASN A 241 10.53 -5.20 11.40
CA ASN A 241 10.04 -6.53 11.05
C ASN A 241 8.98 -7.10 12.01
N SER A 242 8.56 -6.34 13.01
CA SER A 242 7.66 -6.86 14.07
C SER A 242 6.32 -7.31 13.54
N LEU A 243 5.67 -6.50 12.69
CA LEU A 243 4.37 -6.87 12.13
C LEU A 243 4.47 -8.11 11.24
N LEU A 244 5.43 -8.15 10.35
CA LEU A 244 5.64 -9.30 9.46
C LEU A 244 5.93 -10.58 10.25
N THR A 245 6.77 -10.49 11.29
CA THR A 245 7.10 -11.61 12.17
C THR A 245 5.87 -12.12 12.91
N ARG A 246 5.02 -11.22 13.43
CA ARG A 246 3.78 -11.60 14.09
C ARG A 246 2.80 -12.28 13.15
N VAL A 247 2.59 -11.69 11.97
CA VAL A 247 1.67 -12.23 10.95
C VAL A 247 2.15 -13.58 10.42
N ALA A 248 3.45 -13.72 10.20
CA ALA A 248 4.06 -14.96 9.72
C ALA A 248 4.13 -16.06 10.80
N ASN A 249 3.98 -15.70 12.07
CA ASN A 249 4.25 -16.59 13.20
C ASN A 249 5.65 -17.25 13.12
N ARG A 250 6.61 -16.50 12.60
CA ARG A 250 8.02 -16.87 12.44
C ARG A 250 8.86 -15.62 12.22
N LYS A 251 10.14 -15.68 12.53
CA LYS A 251 11.03 -14.55 12.33
C LYS A 251 11.17 -14.23 10.84
N ILE A 252 10.80 -13.01 10.48
CA ILE A 252 11.05 -12.42 9.18
C ILE A 252 12.15 -11.38 9.34
N GLU A 253 13.22 -11.49 8.56
CA GLU A 253 14.24 -10.46 8.47
C GLU A 253 13.94 -9.50 7.33
N ILE A 254 14.29 -8.23 7.46
CA ILE A 254 14.08 -7.24 6.41
C ILE A 254 15.35 -6.46 6.11
N LYS A 255 15.49 -6.05 4.86
CA LYS A 255 16.54 -5.15 4.37
C LYS A 255 15.88 -4.07 3.49
N PRO A 256 15.83 -2.80 3.96
CA PRO A 256 15.29 -1.72 3.14
C PRO A 256 16.22 -1.41 1.96
N PHE A 257 15.62 -1.14 0.79
CA PHE A 257 16.39 -0.77 -0.40
C PHE A 257 15.85 0.49 -1.10
N THR A 258 14.76 1.07 -0.61
CA THR A 258 14.29 2.40 -0.99
C THR A 258 14.19 3.32 0.23
N GLN A 259 14.09 4.63 0.00
CA GLN A 259 13.95 5.61 1.07
C GLN A 259 12.51 5.81 1.49
N LEU A 260 12.31 6.41 2.68
CA LEU A 260 11.00 6.77 3.20
C LEU A 260 10.53 8.09 2.59
N TYR A 261 9.48 8.02 1.77
CA TYR A 261 8.82 9.19 1.21
C TYR A 261 7.32 9.21 1.51
N LYS A 262 6.82 10.42 1.79
CA LYS A 262 5.38 10.72 1.80
C LYS A 262 4.98 11.05 0.38
N LYS A 263 4.09 10.25 -0.18
CA LYS A 263 3.63 10.35 -1.58
C LYS A 263 2.10 10.27 -1.64
N ASN A 264 1.50 10.60 -2.76
CA ASN A 264 0.05 10.40 -2.93
C ASN A 264 -0.33 8.94 -2.68
N ASN A 265 0.42 7.99 -3.23
CA ASN A 265 0.10 6.58 -3.04
C ASN A 265 0.23 6.11 -1.58
N THR A 266 1.17 6.65 -0.78
CA THR A 266 1.27 6.30 0.64
C THR A 266 0.14 6.92 1.47
N THR A 267 -0.40 8.05 1.04
CA THR A 267 -1.52 8.73 1.72
C THR A 267 -2.89 8.21 1.29
N GLN A 268 -2.97 7.49 0.17
CA GLN A 268 -4.19 6.96 -0.41
C GLN A 268 -4.34 5.43 -0.28
N VAL A 269 -3.44 4.76 0.44
CA VAL A 269 -3.45 3.28 0.57
C VAL A 269 -4.76 2.78 1.12
N ALA A 270 -5.31 3.44 2.13
CA ALA A 270 -6.54 3.05 2.78
C ALA A 270 -7.36 4.30 3.12
N ASN A 271 -8.42 4.49 2.39
CA ASN A 271 -9.35 5.60 2.56
C ASN A 271 -10.75 5.09 2.84
N PHE A 272 -11.41 5.65 3.83
CA PHE A 272 -12.86 5.54 3.94
C PHE A 272 -13.52 6.74 3.29
N VAL A 273 -14.66 6.51 2.67
CA VAL A 273 -15.48 7.54 2.02
C VAL A 273 -16.91 7.47 2.52
N ILE A 274 -17.62 8.57 2.44
CA ILE A 274 -19.05 8.65 2.71
C ILE A 274 -19.78 8.82 1.37
N SER A 275 -20.81 8.01 1.14
CA SER A 275 -21.62 8.15 -0.08
C SER A 275 -22.21 9.55 -0.20
N ASN A 276 -22.10 10.15 -1.38
CA ASN A 276 -22.76 11.42 -1.62
C ASN A 276 -24.31 11.34 -1.48
N ASN A 277 -24.86 10.15 -1.64
CA ASN A 277 -26.30 9.88 -1.48
C ASN A 277 -26.71 9.52 -0.06
N SER A 278 -25.77 9.40 0.88
CA SER A 278 -26.07 9.07 2.28
C SER A 278 -26.98 10.13 2.91
N LYS A 279 -27.99 9.67 3.63
CA LYS A 279 -28.87 10.51 4.47
C LYS A 279 -28.31 10.70 5.89
N ASN A 280 -27.18 10.06 6.20
CA ASN A 280 -26.60 10.00 7.53
C ASN A 280 -25.15 10.49 7.56
N LYS A 281 -24.79 11.47 6.73
CA LYS A 281 -23.39 11.91 6.56
C LYS A 281 -22.73 12.37 7.85
N GLU A 282 -23.45 13.13 8.69
CA GLU A 282 -22.93 13.59 9.98
C GLU A 282 -22.66 12.44 10.94
N LYS A 283 -23.60 11.50 11.05
CA LYS A 283 -23.44 10.30 11.88
C LYS A 283 -22.35 9.37 11.35
N ALA A 284 -22.25 9.22 10.04
CA ALA A 284 -21.17 8.48 9.41
C ALA A 284 -19.81 9.08 9.76
N MET A 285 -19.68 10.40 9.72
CA MET A 285 -18.44 11.09 10.11
C MET A 285 -18.15 10.95 11.60
N GLU A 286 -19.14 10.99 12.48
CA GLU A 286 -18.97 10.71 13.92
C GLU A 286 -18.43 9.29 14.16
N VAL A 287 -18.95 8.29 13.44
CA VAL A 287 -18.46 6.91 13.55
C VAL A 287 -17.01 6.80 13.06
N LEU A 288 -16.68 7.41 11.93
CA LEU A 288 -15.30 7.44 11.44
C LEU A 288 -14.36 8.18 12.41
N ASN A 289 -14.83 9.25 13.04
CA ASN A 289 -14.07 9.93 14.08
C ASN A 289 -13.77 8.99 15.26
N LEU A 290 -14.77 8.26 15.75
CA LEU A 290 -14.61 7.29 16.83
C LEU A 290 -13.63 6.17 16.48
N LEU A 291 -13.70 5.61 15.27
CA LEU A 291 -12.77 4.58 14.81
C LEU A 291 -11.30 5.04 14.79
N ASN A 292 -11.10 6.34 14.69
CA ASN A 292 -9.76 6.94 14.59
C ASN A 292 -9.28 7.64 15.87
N THR A 293 -10.15 7.79 16.89
CA THR A 293 -9.83 8.53 18.13
C THR A 293 -10.16 7.78 19.41
N ASN A 294 -10.91 6.68 19.34
CA ASN A 294 -11.28 5.89 20.51
C ASN A 294 -10.47 4.57 20.56
N PRO A 295 -9.46 4.46 21.46
CA PRO A 295 -8.62 3.27 21.52
C PRO A 295 -9.38 1.98 21.88
N GLU A 296 -10.35 2.04 22.80
CA GLU A 296 -11.14 0.87 23.17
C GLU A 296 -11.90 0.29 21.97
N LEU A 297 -12.54 1.15 21.20
CA LEU A 297 -13.25 0.74 19.98
C LEU A 297 -12.31 0.11 18.96
N LEU A 298 -11.24 0.80 18.62
CA LEU A 298 -10.35 0.34 17.56
C LEU A 298 -9.59 -0.93 17.96
N ASN A 299 -9.06 -0.99 19.17
CA ASN A 299 -8.35 -2.19 19.65
C ASN A 299 -9.27 -3.40 19.76
N GLY A 300 -10.54 -3.19 20.14
CA GLY A 300 -11.56 -4.24 20.13
C GLY A 300 -11.82 -4.84 18.76
N LEU A 301 -11.74 -4.03 17.72
CA LEU A 301 -11.90 -4.50 16.33
C LEU A 301 -10.62 -5.16 15.80
N VAL A 302 -9.47 -4.54 16.02
CA VAL A 302 -8.18 -4.97 15.43
C VAL A 302 -7.56 -6.16 16.20
N TYR A 303 -7.69 -6.22 17.50
CA TYR A 303 -7.22 -7.37 18.29
C TYR A 303 -8.33 -8.37 18.61
N GLY A 304 -9.58 -7.94 18.61
CA GLY A 304 -10.72 -8.76 18.99
C GLY A 304 -10.99 -8.75 20.51
N PRO A 305 -11.73 -9.75 21.04
CA PRO A 305 -12.10 -9.79 22.47
C PRO A 305 -10.90 -9.94 23.40
N GLU A 306 -10.79 -9.05 24.38
CA GLU A 306 -9.82 -9.16 25.48
C GLU A 306 -10.06 -10.45 26.28
N GLY A 307 -8.99 -11.10 26.71
CA GLY A 307 -9.03 -12.37 27.46
C GLY A 307 -9.16 -13.61 26.56
N LYS A 308 -9.56 -13.47 25.31
CA LYS A 308 -9.65 -14.56 24.34
C LYS A 308 -8.60 -14.41 23.23
N ASN A 309 -8.54 -13.24 22.61
CA ASN A 309 -7.59 -12.95 21.53
C ASN A 309 -6.32 -12.30 22.03
N TRP A 310 -6.40 -11.54 23.08
CA TRP A 310 -5.28 -10.77 23.62
C TRP A 310 -5.48 -10.46 25.11
N GLU A 311 -4.40 -10.10 25.76
CA GLU A 311 -4.40 -9.56 27.12
C GLU A 311 -3.36 -8.46 27.26
N LYS A 312 -3.53 -7.62 28.28
CA LYS A 312 -2.55 -6.59 28.63
C LYS A 312 -1.29 -7.21 29.21
N VAL A 313 -0.13 -6.62 28.87
CA VAL A 313 1.13 -6.98 29.51
C VAL A 313 1.22 -6.28 30.84
N GLU A 314 1.39 -7.06 31.95
CA GLU A 314 1.45 -6.52 33.29
C GLU A 314 2.58 -5.51 33.45
N GLY A 315 2.27 -4.37 34.06
CA GLY A 315 3.23 -3.30 34.35
C GLY A 315 3.65 -2.46 33.13
N LYS A 316 3.05 -2.70 31.96
CA LYS A 316 3.34 -1.92 30.73
C LYS A 316 2.06 -1.33 30.15
N GLU A 317 1.97 -0.01 30.19
CA GLU A 317 0.84 0.69 29.59
C GLU A 317 0.83 0.54 28.07
N ASN A 318 -0.36 0.31 27.51
CA ASN A 318 -0.57 0.18 26.06
C ASN A 318 0.24 -0.94 25.39
N ARG A 319 0.65 -1.96 26.15
CA ARG A 319 1.30 -3.16 25.63
C ARG A 319 0.38 -4.36 25.77
N VAL A 320 0.35 -5.15 24.71
CA VAL A 320 -0.50 -6.35 24.66
C VAL A 320 0.28 -7.55 24.13
N LYS A 321 -0.17 -8.72 24.50
CA LYS A 321 0.23 -9.97 23.86
C LYS A 321 -0.99 -10.65 23.26
N VAL A 322 -0.81 -11.32 22.16
CA VAL A 322 -1.86 -12.10 21.52
C VAL A 322 -1.95 -13.48 22.15
N LEU A 323 -3.17 -14.00 22.23
CA LEU A 323 -3.51 -15.32 22.77
C LEU A 323 -3.96 -16.26 21.66
N ASP A 324 -4.21 -17.51 21.98
CA ASP A 324 -4.60 -18.55 21.00
C ASP A 324 -5.89 -18.22 20.22
N GLY A 325 -6.76 -17.38 20.77
CA GLY A 325 -7.95 -16.91 20.08
C GLY A 325 -7.69 -15.94 18.91
N TYR A 326 -6.51 -15.35 18.86
CA TYR A 326 -6.12 -14.41 17.78
C TYR A 326 -5.65 -15.20 16.55
N ASN A 327 -6.44 -15.15 15.48
CA ASN A 327 -6.12 -15.75 14.20
C ASN A 327 -6.74 -14.93 13.05
N GLY A 328 -6.42 -15.25 11.81
CA GLY A 328 -6.82 -14.49 10.65
C GLY A 328 -8.33 -14.25 10.46
N ASN A 329 -9.18 -14.96 11.20
CA ASN A 329 -10.64 -14.88 11.09
C ASN A 329 -11.33 -14.27 12.32
N THR A 330 -10.58 -13.83 13.33
CA THR A 330 -11.14 -13.39 14.62
C THR A 330 -10.90 -11.92 14.94
N HIS A 331 -10.34 -11.16 14.01
CA HIS A 331 -10.06 -9.74 14.17
C HIS A 331 -10.02 -9.03 12.81
N MET A 332 -10.11 -7.70 12.82
CA MET A 332 -9.93 -6.86 11.65
C MET A 332 -8.46 -6.47 11.47
N SER A 333 -8.05 -6.17 10.24
CA SER A 333 -6.71 -5.68 9.95
C SER A 333 -6.57 -4.20 10.31
N GLY A 334 -5.51 -3.83 11.02
CA GLY A 334 -5.27 -2.44 11.42
C GLY A 334 -5.12 -1.49 10.23
N TRP A 335 -4.40 -1.92 9.18
CA TRP A 335 -4.07 -1.06 8.04
C TRP A 335 -5.28 -0.50 7.28
N ASN A 336 -6.45 -1.12 7.38
CA ASN A 336 -7.68 -0.70 6.71
C ASN A 336 -8.88 -0.54 7.65
N THR A 337 -8.64 -0.27 8.93
CA THR A 337 -9.73 -0.11 9.91
C THR A 337 -9.75 1.26 10.56
N GLY A 338 -8.64 1.73 11.09
CA GLY A 338 -8.57 3.03 11.76
C GLY A 338 -7.14 3.46 12.09
N ASN A 339 -7.00 4.53 12.86
CA ASN A 339 -5.71 5.12 13.20
C ASN A 339 -4.80 4.13 13.94
N ASN A 340 -3.77 3.64 13.26
CA ASN A 340 -2.84 2.67 13.84
C ASN A 340 -2.03 3.22 15.01
N TRP A 341 -1.93 4.54 15.14
CA TRP A 341 -1.16 5.20 16.22
C TRP A 341 -1.87 5.16 17.58
N ILE A 342 -3.17 4.80 17.63
CA ILE A 342 -3.91 4.53 18.88
C ILE A 342 -4.06 3.04 19.16
N LEU A 343 -3.49 2.17 18.33
CA LEU A 343 -3.41 0.74 18.62
C LEU A 343 -2.43 0.48 19.76
N TYR A 344 -2.77 -0.48 20.61
CA TYR A 344 -1.83 -1.00 21.59
C TYR A 344 -0.68 -1.71 20.87
N ILE A 345 0.50 -1.59 21.44
CA ILE A 345 1.72 -2.12 20.84
C ILE A 345 1.91 -3.58 21.29
N ASN A 346 2.12 -4.47 20.32
CA ASN A 346 2.39 -5.88 20.63
C ASN A 346 3.72 -6.05 21.41
N GLU A 347 3.78 -7.02 22.30
CA GLU A 347 4.96 -7.27 23.14
C GLU A 347 6.23 -7.59 22.35
N ASN A 348 6.11 -8.07 21.11
CA ASN A 348 7.27 -8.37 20.26
C ASN A 348 7.99 -7.12 19.74
N VAL A 349 7.39 -5.93 19.90
CA VAL A 349 8.01 -4.66 19.50
C VAL A 349 8.98 -4.21 20.58
N THR A 350 10.23 -3.96 20.19
CA THR A 350 11.28 -3.48 21.11
C THR A 350 11.21 -1.97 21.29
N ASP A 351 11.80 -1.47 22.36
CA ASP A 351 11.91 -0.02 22.61
C ASP A 351 12.73 0.68 21.52
N GLU A 352 13.75 0.00 20.98
CA GLU A 352 14.56 0.47 19.85
C GLU A 352 13.72 0.62 18.59
N GLN A 353 12.81 -0.32 18.33
CA GLN A 353 11.89 -0.26 17.18
C GLN A 353 10.89 0.90 17.31
N ILE A 354 10.41 1.18 18.52
CA ILE A 354 9.54 2.33 18.80
C ILE A 354 10.30 3.64 18.54
N ALA A 355 11.52 3.74 19.06
CA ALA A 355 12.35 4.92 18.85
C ALA A 355 12.70 5.15 17.37
N GLN A 356 12.99 4.08 16.64
CA GLN A 356 13.28 4.16 15.20
C GLN A 356 12.04 4.58 14.42
N SER A 357 10.87 4.05 14.74
CA SER A 357 9.59 4.45 14.13
C SER A 357 9.33 5.95 14.27
N LYS A 358 9.56 6.48 15.46
CA LYS A 358 9.40 7.91 15.74
C LYS A 358 10.36 8.76 14.93
N LYS A 359 11.63 8.35 14.89
CA LYS A 359 12.66 9.00 14.07
C LYS A 359 12.33 8.97 12.59
N ASP A 360 11.83 7.84 12.08
CA ASP A 360 11.44 7.67 10.68
C ASP A 360 10.32 8.63 10.29
N LEU A 361 9.32 8.81 11.17
CA LEU A 361 8.25 9.81 10.95
C LEU A 361 8.77 11.24 10.91
N GLU A 362 9.70 11.57 11.79
CA GLU A 362 10.29 12.92 11.89
C GLU A 362 11.19 13.25 10.69
N THR A 363 11.83 12.24 10.09
CA THR A 363 12.83 12.42 9.03
C THR A 363 12.33 12.04 7.63
N ALA A 364 11.15 11.47 7.50
CA ALA A 364 10.57 11.12 6.20
C ALA A 364 10.43 12.35 5.30
N LYS A 365 10.88 12.22 4.06
CA LYS A 365 10.82 13.31 3.07
C LYS A 365 9.44 13.35 2.40
N GLU A 366 9.03 14.55 2.00
CA GLU A 366 7.86 14.70 1.11
C GLU A 366 8.30 14.66 -0.35
N SER A 367 7.56 13.91 -1.18
CA SER A 367 7.70 14.03 -2.64
C SER A 367 7.24 15.41 -3.10
N PRO A 368 7.94 16.06 -4.04
CA PRO A 368 7.45 17.29 -4.66
C PRO A 368 6.08 17.16 -5.34
N ALA A 369 5.72 15.93 -5.72
CA ALA A 369 4.43 15.61 -6.34
C ALA A 369 3.32 15.28 -5.32
N LEU A 370 3.60 15.32 -4.02
CA LEU A 370 2.55 15.13 -3.01
C LEU A 370 1.49 16.24 -3.15
N GLY A 371 0.25 15.82 -3.40
CA GLY A 371 -0.88 16.72 -3.65
C GLY A 371 -1.15 16.98 -5.14
N PHE A 372 -0.27 16.52 -6.04
CA PHE A 372 -0.54 16.59 -7.48
C PHE A 372 -1.51 15.47 -7.90
N ILE A 373 -2.64 15.88 -8.48
CA ILE A 373 -3.65 14.96 -9.00
C ILE A 373 -3.76 15.19 -10.51
N PHE A 374 -3.42 14.16 -11.28
CA PHE A 374 -3.53 14.21 -12.73
C PHE A 374 -4.98 14.11 -13.19
N ASN A 375 -5.43 15.09 -13.97
CA ASN A 375 -6.74 15.06 -14.62
C ASN A 375 -6.63 14.40 -16.00
N THR A 376 -7.26 13.26 -16.17
CA THR A 376 -7.18 12.44 -17.39
C THR A 376 -8.13 12.87 -18.51
N GLU A 377 -8.99 13.87 -18.30
CA GLU A 377 -10.11 14.22 -19.19
C GLU A 377 -9.67 14.42 -20.66
N ASN A 378 -8.57 15.10 -20.87
CA ASN A 378 -8.07 15.44 -22.21
C ASN A 378 -7.39 14.29 -22.96
N VAL A 379 -7.10 13.17 -22.27
CA VAL A 379 -6.26 12.08 -22.80
C VAL A 379 -6.81 10.68 -22.50
N LYS A 380 -8.09 10.55 -22.23
CA LYS A 380 -8.71 9.25 -21.87
C LYS A 380 -8.49 8.16 -22.92
N SER A 381 -8.73 8.48 -24.18
CA SER A 381 -8.58 7.52 -25.28
C SER A 381 -7.11 7.12 -25.49
N GLU A 382 -6.21 8.08 -25.34
CA GLU A 382 -4.78 7.85 -25.45
C GLU A 382 -4.26 6.97 -24.32
N ILE A 383 -4.73 7.20 -23.11
CA ILE A 383 -4.40 6.34 -21.94
C ILE A 383 -4.86 4.89 -22.19
N THR A 384 -6.06 4.70 -22.71
CA THR A 384 -6.57 3.36 -23.05
C THR A 384 -5.68 2.69 -24.09
N ALA A 385 -5.30 3.40 -25.15
CA ALA A 385 -4.42 2.89 -26.18
C ALA A 385 -3.04 2.50 -25.64
N LEU A 386 -2.44 3.34 -24.78
CA LEU A 386 -1.17 3.05 -24.11
C LEU A 386 -1.26 1.82 -23.22
N THR A 387 -2.29 1.74 -22.40
CA THR A 387 -2.49 0.62 -21.48
C THR A 387 -2.63 -0.71 -22.22
N ASN A 388 -3.36 -0.73 -23.34
CA ASN A 388 -3.50 -1.92 -24.17
C ASN A 388 -2.16 -2.37 -24.75
N THR A 389 -1.31 -1.44 -25.19
CA THR A 389 0.03 -1.76 -25.69
C THR A 389 0.94 -2.23 -24.56
N LEU A 390 0.97 -1.52 -23.44
CA LEU A 390 1.78 -1.87 -22.26
C LEU A 390 1.49 -3.27 -21.76
N ASN A 391 0.21 -3.66 -21.69
CA ASN A 391 -0.20 -4.98 -21.21
C ASN A 391 0.35 -6.15 -22.05
N GLN A 392 0.80 -5.89 -23.27
CA GLN A 392 1.44 -6.91 -24.12
C GLN A 392 2.89 -7.20 -23.72
N PHE A 393 3.55 -6.28 -22.99
CA PHE A 393 4.99 -6.34 -22.70
C PHE A 393 5.31 -6.41 -21.20
N THR A 394 4.56 -5.70 -20.36
CA THR A 394 5.02 -5.35 -19.04
C THR A 394 5.15 -6.54 -18.08
N SER A 395 4.26 -7.53 -18.13
CA SER A 395 4.38 -8.69 -17.25
C SER A 395 5.69 -9.45 -17.47
N ALA A 396 6.03 -9.71 -18.72
CA ALA A 396 7.26 -10.43 -19.06
C ALA A 396 8.53 -9.62 -18.75
N ILE A 397 8.52 -8.31 -19.03
CA ILE A 397 9.65 -7.43 -18.74
C ILE A 397 9.86 -7.28 -17.22
N ASN A 398 8.79 -6.98 -16.50
CA ASN A 398 8.84 -6.69 -15.07
C ASN A 398 9.29 -7.88 -14.23
N THR A 399 8.94 -9.08 -14.64
CA THR A 399 9.29 -10.33 -13.92
C THR A 399 10.65 -10.91 -14.32
N GLY A 400 11.37 -10.27 -15.22
CA GLY A 400 12.65 -10.76 -15.73
C GLY A 400 12.54 -11.90 -16.74
N THR A 401 11.33 -12.27 -17.15
CA THR A 401 11.09 -13.40 -18.06
C THR A 401 11.76 -13.22 -19.42
N VAL A 402 11.87 -11.98 -19.88
CA VAL A 402 12.49 -11.62 -21.16
C VAL A 402 13.67 -10.68 -21.00
N ASP A 403 14.53 -10.63 -22.01
CA ASP A 403 15.66 -9.70 -22.03
C ASP A 403 15.19 -8.26 -22.18
N PRO A 404 15.37 -7.39 -21.18
CA PRO A 404 14.92 -6.02 -21.23
C PRO A 404 15.66 -5.20 -22.32
N GLU A 405 16.90 -5.53 -22.67
CA GLU A 405 17.64 -4.84 -23.74
C GLU A 405 17.01 -5.05 -25.11
N VAL A 406 16.29 -6.13 -25.30
CA VAL A 406 15.55 -6.47 -26.51
C VAL A 406 14.12 -5.94 -26.47
N GLU A 407 13.39 -6.22 -25.39
CA GLU A 407 11.95 -5.98 -25.32
C GLU A 407 11.57 -4.53 -24.98
N ILE A 408 12.38 -3.80 -24.19
CA ILE A 408 12.10 -2.40 -23.88
C ILE A 408 12.14 -1.54 -25.15
N PRO A 409 13.18 -1.62 -26.02
CA PRO A 409 13.16 -0.87 -27.29
C PRO A 409 11.95 -1.17 -28.18
N LYS A 410 11.54 -2.44 -28.27
CA LYS A 410 10.33 -2.85 -29.03
C LYS A 410 9.06 -2.21 -28.45
N MET A 411 8.92 -2.27 -27.14
CA MET A 411 7.78 -1.68 -26.43
C MET A 411 7.72 -0.17 -26.65
N LEU A 412 8.83 0.54 -26.46
CA LEU A 412 8.92 1.98 -26.62
C LEU A 412 8.64 2.42 -28.06
N GLU A 413 9.17 1.69 -29.05
CA GLU A 413 8.88 1.94 -30.45
C GLU A 413 7.37 1.85 -30.75
N LYS A 414 6.74 0.79 -30.27
CA LYS A 414 5.29 0.60 -30.44
C LYS A 414 4.47 1.68 -29.73
N LEU A 415 4.83 2.03 -28.50
CA LEU A 415 4.17 3.09 -27.73
C LEU A 415 4.27 4.46 -28.43
N LYS A 416 5.43 4.78 -28.99
CA LYS A 416 5.69 6.08 -29.63
C LYS A 416 5.12 6.20 -31.03
N SER A 417 4.90 5.09 -31.73
CA SER A 417 4.43 5.08 -33.12
C SER A 417 3.02 5.65 -33.32
N GLU A 418 2.18 5.56 -32.28
CA GLU A 418 0.77 5.94 -32.34
C GLU A 418 0.49 7.40 -31.93
N GLY A 419 1.50 8.13 -31.47
CA GLY A 419 1.37 9.51 -30.98
C GLY A 419 0.70 9.69 -29.63
N ALA A 420 0.00 8.67 -29.12
CA ALA A 420 -0.68 8.70 -27.82
C ALA A 420 0.32 8.85 -26.66
N TYR A 421 1.47 8.19 -26.75
CA TYR A 421 2.52 8.24 -25.74
C TYR A 421 2.97 9.68 -25.44
N GLN A 422 3.38 10.42 -26.49
CA GLN A 422 3.87 11.78 -26.32
C GLN A 422 2.76 12.74 -25.87
N LYS A 423 1.55 12.54 -26.37
CA LYS A 423 0.40 13.35 -25.96
C LYS A 423 0.08 13.20 -24.47
N VAL A 424 0.09 11.97 -23.93
CA VAL A 424 -0.14 11.72 -22.52
C VAL A 424 1.00 12.28 -21.68
N LEU A 425 2.25 12.02 -22.07
CA LEU A 425 3.42 12.54 -21.35
C LEU A 425 3.42 14.06 -21.28
N ASP A 426 3.14 14.75 -22.40
CA ASP A 426 3.08 16.20 -22.48
C ASP A 426 1.95 16.77 -21.61
N GLU A 427 0.79 16.12 -21.58
CA GLU A 427 -0.34 16.55 -20.75
C GLU A 427 -0.03 16.41 -19.25
N ILE A 428 0.58 15.30 -18.85
CA ILE A 428 1.01 15.11 -17.46
C ILE A 428 2.04 16.18 -17.07
N GLN A 429 3.06 16.40 -17.93
CA GLN A 429 4.11 17.39 -17.66
C GLN A 429 3.53 18.79 -17.55
N LYS A 430 2.61 19.17 -18.44
CA LYS A 430 1.94 20.46 -18.41
C LYS A 430 1.22 20.69 -17.08
N GLN A 431 0.39 19.72 -16.66
CA GLN A 431 -0.34 19.82 -15.41
C GLN A 431 0.58 19.82 -14.20
N TYR A 432 1.67 19.06 -14.25
CA TYR A 432 2.67 19.05 -13.18
C TYR A 432 3.41 20.38 -13.07
N ASP A 433 3.79 20.97 -14.20
CA ASP A 433 4.42 22.31 -14.24
C ASP A 433 3.49 23.38 -13.63
N GLU A 434 2.21 23.34 -13.95
CA GLU A 434 1.18 24.22 -13.38
C GLU A 434 1.06 24.02 -11.87
N TYR A 435 1.07 22.76 -11.43
CA TYR A 435 1.04 22.43 -9.99
C TYR A 435 2.27 22.94 -9.25
N LEU A 436 3.47 22.73 -9.78
CA LEU A 436 4.70 23.23 -9.16
C LEU A 436 4.74 24.75 -9.11
N ALA A 437 4.25 25.44 -10.14
CA ALA A 437 4.13 26.89 -10.16
C ALA A 437 3.16 27.41 -9.09
N SER A 438 2.08 26.69 -8.82
CA SER A 438 1.08 27.08 -7.81
C SER A 438 1.59 27.01 -6.36
N LYS A 439 2.72 26.32 -6.13
CA LYS A 439 3.36 26.20 -4.82
C LYS A 439 4.31 27.35 -4.49
N LYS A 440 4.68 28.15 -5.48
CA LYS A 440 5.55 29.32 -5.32
C LYS A 440 4.73 30.57 -4.96
#